data_9df685577c6b70e879a1308832460d80
#
_entry.id   9df685577c6b70e879a1308832460d80
#
_cell.length_a   1.000
_cell.length_b   1.000
_cell.length_c   1.000
_cell.angle_alpha   90.00
_cell.angle_beta   90.00
_cell.angle_gamma   90.00
#
_symmetry.space_group_name_H-M   'P 1'
#
loop_
_entity.id
_entity.type
_entity.pdbx_description
1 polymer ?
#
loop_
_entity_poly.entity_id
_entity_poly.type
_entity_poly.pdbx_seq_one_letter_code
_entity_poly.pdbx_strand_id
1 'polypeptide(L)'
;MVDHGQQAILQLEVDGQQVEVPDRGGSLLEVLREGLGLRSPKDGCSPQGQCGCCTVLVDGQPRVACVTPARRVAGRSITTVDGLPADVRDRWADAFCATGASQCGFCTPGIVCRLEGLRAKGAVPGDHAAVEQALLAHLCRCTGWRTILDAWDVATSPVSTASPRDLRGASARATLEGDSPQVVAPAVALGQGGFADDTAPPEALVAVAAGADGWAVGETLADARASAGKVQGRRTTVDPRPPLELPPGRWAASLRTSWVEPAYLEPDASWCVPGGVPTSPLANGGAFGGKRAAAVAEAARQLADLHGRPVRVLLDREDVVRRGPKRPPMAGGADADGLGVLRVARTPGIGRAIAAVAPRLTVEEVDLVGPPTTSAIRAAGWAEATILLAGARGSLEPVVDPCSGASATAEITGGVVHVRVEAGDPLDEVVLRSYCTGAAHMALSWLSSEGIAVDDAGIVHDLTIRSFGVLRAVDTPPIEVEVVAAHGAPVRVSDAAFVAVAAAAWLHLGCPVSWPTGARWR
;
A
#
# COMPACT_ATOMS: atom_id res chain seq x y z
N MET A 1 12.74 -48.60 -7.32
CA MET A 1 13.34 -47.65 -8.28
C MET A 1 12.25 -46.71 -8.64
N VAL A 2 12.26 -45.52 -8.05
CA VAL A 2 11.36 -44.42 -8.45
C VAL A 2 11.99 -43.84 -9.70
N ASP A 3 11.29 -43.99 -10.82
CA ASP A 3 11.67 -43.41 -12.10
C ASP A 3 11.76 -41.88 -11.91
N HIS A 4 12.98 -41.34 -11.88
CA HIS A 4 13.24 -39.90 -11.98
C HIS A 4 12.96 -39.49 -13.43
N GLY A 5 11.66 -39.41 -13.80
CA GLY A 5 11.23 -38.87 -15.07
C GLY A 5 11.98 -37.57 -15.34
N GLN A 6 12.57 -37.44 -16.51
CA GLN A 6 13.22 -36.22 -16.97
C GLN A 6 12.24 -35.05 -16.78
N GLN A 7 12.59 -34.13 -15.87
CA GLN A 7 11.78 -32.94 -15.61
C GLN A 7 11.72 -32.16 -16.92
N ALA A 8 10.51 -31.89 -17.40
CA ALA A 8 10.31 -31.13 -18.63
C ALA A 8 11.00 -29.75 -18.49
N ILE A 9 11.68 -29.33 -19.54
CA ILE A 9 12.36 -28.01 -19.59
C ILE A 9 11.51 -27.06 -20.41
N LEU A 10 11.27 -25.87 -19.89
CA LEU A 10 10.65 -24.76 -20.59
C LEU A 10 11.75 -23.90 -21.22
N GLN A 11 11.60 -23.64 -22.52
CA GLN A 11 12.41 -22.65 -23.23
C GLN A 11 11.65 -21.35 -23.27
N LEU A 12 12.26 -20.26 -22.82
CA LEU A 12 11.68 -18.91 -22.78
C LEU A 12 12.69 -17.93 -23.35
N GLU A 13 12.21 -16.85 -23.92
CA GLU A 13 13.04 -15.67 -24.16
C GLU A 13 12.67 -14.63 -23.09
N VAL A 14 13.61 -14.28 -22.22
CA VAL A 14 13.39 -13.34 -21.12
C VAL A 14 14.38 -12.19 -21.26
N ASP A 15 13.87 -10.97 -21.39
CA ASP A 15 14.65 -9.74 -21.57
C ASP A 15 15.71 -9.86 -22.70
N GLY A 16 15.30 -10.49 -23.80
CA GLY A 16 16.13 -10.72 -24.98
C GLY A 16 17.12 -11.87 -24.86
N GLN A 17 17.10 -12.64 -23.76
CA GLN A 17 17.96 -13.78 -23.55
C GLN A 17 17.17 -15.10 -23.61
N GLN A 18 17.72 -16.08 -24.35
CA GLN A 18 17.16 -17.43 -24.34
C GLN A 18 17.54 -18.13 -23.02
N VAL A 19 16.53 -18.61 -22.30
CA VAL A 19 16.72 -19.28 -21.01
C VAL A 19 16.00 -20.63 -21.00
N GLU A 20 16.60 -21.60 -20.33
CA GLU A 20 16.01 -22.91 -20.07
C GLU A 20 15.74 -23.05 -18.56
N VAL A 21 14.51 -23.34 -18.21
CA VAL A 21 14.11 -23.51 -16.80
C VAL A 21 13.32 -24.79 -16.61
N PRO A 22 13.47 -25.50 -15.48
CA PRO A 22 12.66 -26.66 -15.18
C PRO A 22 11.16 -26.33 -15.11
N ASP A 23 10.31 -27.13 -15.77
CA ASP A 23 8.86 -27.02 -15.59
C ASP A 23 8.44 -27.61 -14.25
N ARG A 24 8.27 -26.76 -13.25
CA ARG A 24 7.74 -27.14 -11.92
C ARG A 24 6.23 -26.96 -11.81
N GLY A 25 5.54 -26.67 -12.91
CA GLY A 25 4.10 -26.40 -12.91
C GLY A 25 3.70 -25.05 -12.31
N GLY A 26 4.67 -24.20 -11.98
CA GLY A 26 4.49 -22.90 -11.33
C GLY A 26 4.04 -21.77 -12.26
N SER A 27 3.89 -20.59 -11.68
CA SER A 27 3.57 -19.36 -12.40
C SER A 27 4.79 -18.77 -13.09
N LEU A 28 4.53 -17.89 -14.07
CA LEU A 28 5.59 -17.10 -14.70
C LEU A 28 6.34 -16.23 -13.66
N LEU A 29 5.63 -15.67 -12.66
CA LEU A 29 6.26 -14.88 -11.61
C LEU A 29 7.29 -15.68 -10.82
N GLU A 30 6.96 -16.92 -10.47
CA GLU A 30 7.87 -17.84 -9.76
C GLU A 30 9.13 -18.14 -10.60
N VAL A 31 8.94 -18.40 -11.89
CA VAL A 31 10.09 -18.58 -12.81
C VAL A 31 10.97 -17.34 -12.86
N LEU A 32 10.38 -16.16 -13.01
CA LEU A 32 11.14 -14.91 -13.09
C LEU A 32 11.89 -14.60 -11.78
N ARG A 33 11.22 -14.69 -10.64
CA ARG A 33 11.80 -14.30 -9.35
C ARG A 33 12.70 -15.38 -8.74
N GLU A 34 12.17 -16.61 -8.63
CA GLU A 34 12.87 -17.69 -7.91
C GLU A 34 13.81 -18.48 -8.83
N GLY A 35 13.45 -18.59 -10.13
CA GLY A 35 14.27 -19.33 -11.11
C GLY A 35 15.39 -18.48 -11.72
N LEU A 36 15.08 -17.23 -12.10
CA LEU A 36 15.99 -16.34 -12.84
C LEU A 36 16.53 -15.17 -12.01
N GLY A 37 16.07 -14.99 -10.76
CA GLY A 37 16.54 -13.93 -9.88
C GLY A 37 16.09 -12.51 -10.28
N LEU A 38 15.11 -12.38 -11.19
CA LEU A 38 14.60 -11.07 -11.61
C LEU A 38 13.67 -10.50 -10.54
N ARG A 39 14.04 -9.38 -9.95
CA ARG A 39 13.38 -8.82 -8.77
C ARG A 39 12.41 -7.67 -9.09
N SER A 40 12.42 -7.11 -10.31
CA SER A 40 11.49 -6.05 -10.70
C SER A 40 10.02 -6.49 -10.76
N PRO A 41 9.62 -7.70 -11.22
CA PRO A 41 8.26 -8.19 -11.01
C PRO A 41 8.01 -8.50 -9.54
N LYS A 42 6.99 -7.87 -8.92
CA LYS A 42 6.75 -7.97 -7.46
C LYS A 42 5.59 -8.89 -7.10
N ASP A 43 5.72 -9.64 -6.00
CA ASP A 43 4.66 -10.50 -5.47
C ASP A 43 3.83 -9.79 -4.38
N GLY A 44 3.04 -8.80 -4.75
CA GLY A 44 2.29 -7.99 -3.78
C GLY A 44 1.02 -8.65 -3.24
N CYS A 45 0.39 -9.56 -3.97
CA CYS A 45 -0.82 -10.26 -3.52
C CYS A 45 -0.59 -11.74 -3.19
N SER A 46 0.60 -12.27 -3.32
CA SER A 46 1.20 -13.51 -2.82
C SER A 46 0.48 -14.85 -3.11
N PRO A 47 0.27 -15.27 -4.33
CA PRO A 47 -0.19 -14.66 -5.56
C PRO A 47 -1.72 -14.77 -5.69
N GLN A 48 -2.42 -13.68 -5.93
CA GLN A 48 -3.90 -13.69 -6.09
C GLN A 48 -4.36 -13.14 -7.45
N GLY A 49 -3.43 -12.61 -8.28
CA GLY A 49 -3.77 -12.01 -9.58
C GLY A 49 -4.49 -10.66 -9.49
N GLN A 50 -4.34 -9.91 -8.38
CA GLN A 50 -5.21 -8.79 -8.04
C GLN A 50 -4.53 -7.42 -7.91
N CYS A 51 -3.21 -7.37 -7.68
CA CYS A 51 -2.51 -6.11 -7.42
C CYS A 51 -1.79 -5.51 -8.65
N GLY A 52 -1.52 -6.30 -9.68
CA GLY A 52 -0.82 -5.87 -10.90
C GLY A 52 0.69 -5.65 -10.76
N CYS A 53 1.28 -5.76 -9.55
CA CYS A 53 2.70 -5.48 -9.30
C CYS A 53 3.66 -6.40 -10.07
N CYS A 54 3.19 -7.59 -10.47
CA CYS A 54 3.95 -8.57 -11.25
C CYS A 54 3.69 -8.50 -12.76
N THR A 55 3.14 -7.38 -13.26
CA THR A 55 2.88 -7.24 -14.70
C THR A 55 4.17 -7.18 -15.49
N VAL A 56 4.26 -8.00 -16.52
CA VAL A 56 5.33 -8.05 -17.53
C VAL A 56 4.71 -8.00 -18.93
N LEU A 57 5.49 -7.80 -19.96
CA LEU A 57 5.06 -7.92 -21.34
C LEU A 57 5.34 -9.34 -21.84
N VAL A 58 4.33 -9.98 -22.45
CA VAL A 58 4.48 -11.25 -23.16
C VAL A 58 4.13 -10.98 -24.61
N ASP A 59 5.09 -11.11 -25.52
CA ASP A 59 5.01 -10.67 -26.92
C ASP A 59 4.47 -9.23 -27.02
N GLY A 60 5.01 -8.33 -26.20
CA GLY A 60 4.61 -6.92 -26.13
C GLY A 60 3.24 -6.66 -25.48
N GLN A 61 2.52 -7.68 -24.99
CA GLN A 61 1.21 -7.50 -24.36
C GLN A 61 1.30 -7.65 -22.83
N PRO A 62 0.79 -6.69 -22.04
CA PRO A 62 0.80 -6.77 -20.59
C PRO A 62 0.08 -8.01 -20.04
N ARG A 63 0.77 -8.74 -19.16
CA ARG A 63 0.25 -9.94 -18.48
C ARG A 63 0.62 -9.92 -17.00
N VAL A 64 -0.31 -10.35 -16.17
CA VAL A 64 -0.09 -10.52 -14.73
C VAL A 64 0.61 -11.87 -14.52
N ALA A 65 1.91 -11.85 -14.20
CA ALA A 65 2.76 -13.04 -14.20
C ALA A 65 2.38 -14.08 -13.13
N CYS A 66 1.87 -13.65 -11.97
CA CYS A 66 1.56 -14.57 -10.86
C CYS A 66 0.39 -15.53 -11.14
N VAL A 67 -0.48 -15.23 -12.10
CA VAL A 67 -1.59 -16.10 -12.53
C VAL A 67 -1.43 -16.60 -13.97
N THR A 68 -0.29 -16.37 -14.58
CA THR A 68 0.08 -16.89 -15.90
C THR A 68 0.92 -18.17 -15.67
N PRO A 69 0.40 -19.37 -16.02
CA PRO A 69 1.22 -20.58 -15.93
C PRO A 69 2.43 -20.49 -16.87
N ALA A 70 3.64 -20.75 -16.35
CA ALA A 70 4.89 -20.62 -17.12
C ALA A 70 4.86 -21.43 -18.43
N ARG A 71 4.31 -22.64 -18.40
CA ARG A 71 4.18 -23.52 -19.58
C ARG A 71 3.34 -22.90 -20.72
N ARG A 72 2.43 -21.97 -20.45
CA ARG A 72 1.60 -21.32 -21.47
C ARG A 72 2.34 -20.21 -22.23
N VAL A 73 3.50 -19.83 -21.76
CA VAL A 73 4.34 -18.83 -22.40
C VAL A 73 5.67 -19.40 -22.89
N ALA A 74 5.80 -20.75 -22.92
CA ALA A 74 6.95 -21.42 -23.52
C ALA A 74 7.10 -20.98 -24.99
N GLY A 75 8.33 -20.66 -25.39
CA GLY A 75 8.67 -20.19 -26.74
C GLY A 75 8.25 -18.75 -27.04
N ARG A 76 7.75 -17.98 -26.05
CA ARG A 76 7.35 -16.58 -26.22
C ARG A 76 8.39 -15.62 -25.65
N SER A 77 8.38 -14.39 -26.13
CA SER A 77 9.21 -13.31 -25.61
C SER A 77 8.57 -12.67 -24.38
N ILE A 78 9.31 -12.60 -23.27
CA ILE A 78 8.90 -12.03 -22.01
C ILE A 78 9.80 -10.84 -21.72
N THR A 79 9.23 -9.67 -21.51
CA THR A 79 9.98 -8.45 -21.19
C THR A 79 9.53 -7.92 -19.84
N THR A 80 10.46 -7.85 -18.89
CA THR A 80 10.27 -7.16 -17.61
C THR A 80 10.57 -5.67 -17.78
N VAL A 81 10.44 -4.87 -16.72
CA VAL A 81 10.87 -3.47 -16.81
C VAL A 81 12.37 -3.35 -17.05
N ASP A 82 13.16 -4.33 -16.59
CA ASP A 82 14.62 -4.35 -16.78
C ASP A 82 15.00 -4.60 -18.24
N GLY A 83 14.20 -5.37 -18.97
CA GLY A 83 14.40 -5.70 -20.39
C GLY A 83 13.81 -4.69 -21.37
N LEU A 84 13.19 -3.62 -20.91
CA LEU A 84 12.78 -2.53 -21.80
C LEU A 84 14.01 -1.85 -22.44
N PRO A 85 13.93 -1.36 -23.69
CA PRO A 85 14.98 -0.54 -24.27
C PRO A 85 15.39 0.58 -23.32
N ALA A 86 16.68 0.87 -23.23
CA ALA A 86 17.22 1.79 -22.23
C ALA A 86 16.55 3.17 -22.28
N ASP A 87 16.34 3.72 -23.48
CA ASP A 87 15.67 5.01 -23.66
C ASP A 87 14.19 5.00 -23.21
N VAL A 88 13.51 3.86 -23.34
CA VAL A 88 12.13 3.67 -22.88
C VAL A 88 12.10 3.56 -21.36
N ARG A 89 12.98 2.75 -20.81
CA ARG A 89 13.12 2.54 -19.36
C ARG A 89 13.44 3.83 -18.64
N ASP A 90 14.45 4.56 -19.12
CA ASP A 90 14.90 5.81 -18.50
C ASP A 90 13.83 6.88 -18.59
N ARG A 91 13.13 7.00 -19.72
CA ARG A 91 11.99 7.90 -19.89
C ARG A 91 10.87 7.66 -18.85
N TRP A 92 10.50 6.40 -18.60
CA TRP A 92 9.52 6.09 -17.58
C TRP A 92 10.03 6.40 -16.18
N ALA A 93 11.26 6.01 -15.86
CA ALA A 93 11.86 6.26 -14.56
C ALA A 93 11.95 7.77 -14.25
N ASP A 94 12.39 8.56 -15.22
CA ASP A 94 12.48 10.01 -15.11
C ASP A 94 11.11 10.67 -14.96
N ALA A 95 10.11 10.24 -15.73
CA ALA A 95 8.74 10.75 -15.62
C ALA A 95 8.14 10.46 -14.22
N PHE A 96 8.33 9.24 -13.73
CA PHE A 96 7.85 8.87 -12.38
C PHE A 96 8.57 9.65 -11.28
N CYS A 97 9.85 9.90 -11.43
CA CYS A 97 10.58 10.78 -10.51
C CYS A 97 10.10 12.23 -10.62
N ALA A 98 9.93 12.74 -11.83
CA ALA A 98 9.56 14.14 -12.07
C ALA A 98 8.20 14.52 -11.49
N THR A 99 7.27 13.57 -11.43
CA THR A 99 5.89 13.81 -10.98
C THR A 99 5.58 13.27 -9.58
N GLY A 100 6.54 12.60 -8.91
CA GLY A 100 6.30 11.94 -7.64
C GLY A 100 5.38 10.70 -7.76
N ALA A 101 5.31 10.10 -8.92
CA ALA A 101 4.48 8.93 -9.20
C ALA A 101 5.03 7.62 -8.61
N SER A 102 6.27 7.62 -8.14
CA SER A 102 6.88 6.53 -7.39
C SER A 102 7.24 7.00 -5.99
N GLN A 103 6.52 6.53 -4.97
CA GLN A 103 6.89 6.71 -3.56
C GLN A 103 7.68 5.49 -3.09
N CYS A 104 7.02 4.43 -2.58
CA CYS A 104 7.75 3.22 -2.18
C CYS A 104 8.36 2.44 -3.36
N GLY A 105 7.84 2.59 -4.57
CA GLY A 105 8.34 1.93 -5.77
C GLY A 105 7.88 0.48 -5.97
N PHE A 106 7.14 -0.12 -5.04
CA PHE A 106 6.79 -1.53 -5.11
C PHE A 106 5.84 -1.87 -6.27
N CYS A 107 4.82 -1.06 -6.52
CA CYS A 107 3.88 -1.28 -7.64
C CYS A 107 4.39 -0.75 -8.97
N THR A 108 5.42 0.10 -8.96
CA THR A 108 5.84 0.92 -10.11
C THR A 108 6.30 0.09 -11.31
N PRO A 109 7.15 -0.94 -11.18
CA PRO A 109 7.58 -1.74 -12.33
C PRO A 109 6.41 -2.36 -13.11
N GLY A 110 5.43 -2.92 -12.39
CA GLY A 110 4.24 -3.50 -13.01
C GLY A 110 3.37 -2.44 -13.70
N ILE A 111 3.26 -1.25 -13.11
CA ILE A 111 2.54 -0.12 -13.70
C ILE A 111 3.27 0.36 -14.97
N VAL A 112 4.58 0.50 -14.95
CA VAL A 112 5.39 0.89 -16.13
C VAL A 112 5.18 -0.10 -17.26
N CYS A 113 5.30 -1.42 -17.03
CA CYS A 113 5.03 -2.43 -18.05
C CYS A 113 3.60 -2.33 -18.60
N ARG A 114 2.62 -2.03 -17.74
CA ARG A 114 1.22 -1.86 -18.18
C ARG A 114 1.05 -0.63 -19.08
N LEU A 115 1.62 0.50 -18.68
CA LEU A 115 1.54 1.76 -19.40
C LEU A 115 2.33 1.72 -20.70
N GLU A 116 3.50 1.08 -20.72
CA GLU A 116 4.26 0.87 -21.96
C GLU A 116 3.47 0.06 -22.97
N GLY A 117 2.80 -1.02 -22.53
CA GLY A 117 1.91 -1.77 -23.39
C GLY A 117 0.69 -0.98 -23.90
N LEU A 118 0.24 0.03 -23.16
CA LEU A 118 -0.79 0.97 -23.61
C LEU A 118 -0.23 1.95 -24.63
N ARG A 119 0.94 2.54 -24.37
CA ARG A 119 1.66 3.43 -25.27
C ARG A 119 1.93 2.75 -26.63
N ALA A 120 2.39 1.51 -26.60
CA ALA A 120 2.64 0.71 -27.81
C ALA A 120 1.38 0.46 -28.67
N LYS A 121 0.18 0.63 -28.10
CA LYS A 121 -1.10 0.56 -28.82
C LYS A 121 -1.54 1.92 -29.39
N GLY A 122 -0.74 2.96 -29.23
CA GLY A 122 -1.00 4.28 -29.82
C GLY A 122 -1.80 5.24 -28.93
N ALA A 123 -1.97 4.95 -27.64
CA ALA A 123 -2.55 5.93 -26.72
C ALA A 123 -1.62 7.14 -26.56
N VAL A 124 -2.21 8.32 -26.45
CA VAL A 124 -1.53 9.62 -26.51
C VAL A 124 -1.52 10.34 -25.14
N PRO A 125 -0.67 11.37 -24.95
CA PRO A 125 -0.74 12.24 -23.77
C PRO A 125 -2.17 12.79 -23.58
N GLY A 126 -2.61 12.92 -22.31
CA GLY A 126 -3.95 13.41 -21.96
C GLY A 126 -5.07 12.35 -22.02
N ASP A 127 -4.81 11.16 -22.56
CA ASP A 127 -5.82 10.09 -22.58
C ASP A 127 -5.90 9.37 -21.22
N HIS A 128 -6.21 10.15 -20.17
CA HIS A 128 -6.31 9.66 -18.80
C HIS A 128 -7.36 8.56 -18.64
N ALA A 129 -8.45 8.60 -19.42
CA ALA A 129 -9.47 7.56 -19.36
C ALA A 129 -8.93 6.20 -19.81
N ALA A 130 -8.12 6.16 -20.88
CA ALA A 130 -7.47 4.93 -21.30
C ALA A 130 -6.45 4.43 -20.27
N VAL A 131 -5.71 5.33 -19.62
CA VAL A 131 -4.78 4.98 -18.53
C VAL A 131 -5.53 4.39 -17.35
N GLU A 132 -6.59 5.03 -16.88
CA GLU A 132 -7.42 4.55 -15.75
C GLU A 132 -8.01 3.16 -16.06
N GLN A 133 -8.51 2.94 -17.28
CA GLN A 133 -8.99 1.63 -17.73
C GLN A 133 -7.87 0.58 -17.80
N ALA A 134 -6.70 0.97 -18.29
CA ALA A 134 -5.54 0.08 -18.30
C ALA A 134 -5.14 -0.36 -16.90
N LEU A 135 -5.26 0.51 -15.91
CA LEU A 135 -4.88 0.27 -14.51
C LEU A 135 -5.93 -0.45 -13.67
N LEU A 136 -7.08 -0.88 -14.22
CA LEU A 136 -8.13 -1.60 -13.48
C LEU A 136 -7.64 -2.83 -12.71
N ALA A 137 -6.61 -3.51 -13.21
CA ALA A 137 -5.99 -4.66 -12.55
C ALA A 137 -4.82 -4.30 -11.62
N HIS A 138 -4.57 -3.00 -11.40
CA HIS A 138 -3.46 -2.52 -10.57
C HIS A 138 -3.98 -1.89 -9.29
N LEU A 139 -3.12 -1.89 -8.26
CA LEU A 139 -3.32 -1.18 -7.02
C LEU A 139 -2.07 -0.35 -6.70
N CYS A 140 -2.29 0.82 -6.13
CA CYS A 140 -1.27 1.66 -5.53
C CYS A 140 -1.84 2.23 -4.22
N ARG A 141 -1.07 2.12 -3.13
CA ARG A 141 -1.50 2.64 -1.82
C ARG A 141 -0.97 4.05 -1.55
N CYS A 142 0.07 4.47 -2.27
CA CYS A 142 0.87 5.63 -1.91
C CYS A 142 0.47 6.91 -2.64
N THR A 143 0.29 6.85 -3.98
CA THR A 143 0.33 8.02 -4.88
C THR A 143 -1.03 8.65 -5.17
N GLY A 144 -2.13 8.01 -4.79
CA GLY A 144 -3.47 8.47 -5.12
C GLY A 144 -3.78 8.54 -6.63
N TRP A 145 -3.00 7.85 -7.45
CA TRP A 145 -3.13 7.71 -8.90
C TRP A 145 -2.85 8.96 -9.73
N ARG A 146 -3.16 10.17 -9.22
CA ARG A 146 -3.06 11.44 -9.98
C ARG A 146 -1.65 11.66 -10.51
N THR A 147 -0.64 11.50 -9.68
CA THR A 147 0.76 11.64 -10.11
C THR A 147 1.20 10.59 -11.14
N ILE A 148 0.53 9.42 -11.20
CA ILE A 148 0.77 8.41 -12.23
C ILE A 148 0.17 8.85 -13.58
N LEU A 149 -0.96 9.55 -13.58
CA LEU A 149 -1.52 10.16 -14.79
C LEU A 149 -0.60 11.27 -15.31
N ASP A 150 -0.06 12.09 -14.39
CA ASP A 150 0.93 13.12 -14.75
C ASP A 150 2.21 12.49 -15.33
N ALA A 151 2.66 11.37 -14.77
CA ALA A 151 3.82 10.61 -15.28
C ALA A 151 3.54 10.04 -16.68
N TRP A 152 2.32 9.60 -16.96
CA TRP A 152 1.91 9.20 -18.30
C TRP A 152 2.09 10.34 -19.30
N ASP A 153 1.61 11.54 -18.98
CA ASP A 153 1.70 12.69 -19.88
C ASP A 153 3.16 13.09 -20.14
N VAL A 154 4.00 13.10 -19.09
CA VAL A 154 5.43 13.39 -19.23
C VAL A 154 6.14 12.33 -20.08
N ALA A 155 5.91 11.03 -19.78
CA ALA A 155 6.60 9.93 -20.48
C ALA A 155 6.16 9.78 -21.95
N THR A 156 4.95 10.20 -22.31
CA THR A 156 4.42 10.06 -23.67
C THR A 156 4.50 11.35 -24.47
N SER A 157 4.86 12.47 -23.83
CA SER A 157 5.08 13.74 -24.53
C SER A 157 6.32 13.65 -25.45
N PRO A 158 6.24 14.25 -26.66
CA PRO A 158 7.40 14.32 -27.55
C PRO A 158 8.49 15.30 -27.06
N VAL A 159 8.18 16.14 -26.09
CA VAL A 159 9.10 17.13 -25.50
C VAL A 159 9.41 16.73 -24.08
N SER A 160 10.68 16.50 -23.78
CA SER A 160 11.12 16.27 -22.40
C SER A 160 10.96 17.58 -21.59
N THR A 161 10.06 17.55 -20.61
CA THR A 161 9.81 18.68 -19.68
C THR A 161 10.46 18.47 -18.31
N ALA A 162 11.20 17.38 -18.14
CA ALA A 162 11.83 17.07 -16.86
C ALA A 162 12.97 18.07 -16.56
N SER A 163 12.79 18.92 -15.57
CA SER A 163 13.84 19.77 -15.03
C SER A 163 14.71 18.96 -14.06
N PRO A 164 16.01 19.27 -13.96
CA PRO A 164 16.87 18.69 -12.92
C PRO A 164 16.24 18.93 -11.53
N ARG A 165 16.16 17.87 -10.73
CA ARG A 165 15.61 17.92 -9.35
C ARG A 165 16.68 17.57 -8.32
N ASP A 166 16.57 18.13 -7.13
CA ASP A 166 17.33 17.68 -5.97
C ASP A 166 16.70 16.40 -5.38
N LEU A 167 17.16 15.24 -5.86
CA LEU A 167 16.66 13.95 -5.37
C LEU A 167 17.06 13.67 -3.90
N ARG A 168 18.04 14.41 -3.35
CA ARG A 168 18.39 14.31 -1.93
C ARG A 168 17.34 15.00 -1.07
N GLY A 169 16.94 16.23 -1.42
CA GLY A 169 15.83 16.94 -0.78
C GLY A 169 14.51 16.18 -0.92
N ALA A 170 14.27 15.61 -2.12
CA ALA A 170 13.12 14.75 -2.37
C ALA A 170 13.08 13.52 -1.44
N SER A 171 14.22 12.83 -1.26
CA SER A 171 14.32 11.67 -0.35
C SER A 171 14.13 12.08 1.11
N ALA A 172 14.67 13.24 1.52
CA ALA A 172 14.47 13.75 2.87
C ALA A 172 12.98 14.07 3.14
N ARG A 173 12.28 14.72 2.20
CA ARG A 173 10.83 14.95 2.31
C ARG A 173 10.06 13.63 2.36
N ALA A 174 10.38 12.66 1.50
CA ALA A 174 9.73 11.36 1.48
C ALA A 174 9.90 10.60 2.81
N THR A 175 11.10 10.65 3.40
CA THR A 175 11.39 10.05 4.71
C THR A 175 10.55 10.70 5.81
N LEU A 176 10.43 12.03 5.80
CA LEU A 176 9.63 12.78 6.77
C LEU A 176 8.14 12.42 6.67
N GLU A 177 7.59 12.38 5.45
CA GLU A 177 6.17 12.06 5.23
C GLU A 177 5.84 10.59 5.48
N GLY A 178 6.75 9.68 5.14
CA GLY A 178 6.55 8.23 5.26
C GLY A 178 6.86 7.66 6.64
N ASP A 179 7.46 8.44 7.53
CA ASP A 179 7.94 8.01 8.86
C ASP A 179 8.81 6.73 8.80
N SER A 180 9.59 6.61 7.73
CA SER A 180 10.47 5.48 7.45
C SER A 180 11.51 5.88 6.41
N PRO A 181 12.68 5.23 6.35
CA PRO A 181 13.67 5.52 5.31
C PRO A 181 13.05 5.44 3.92
N GLN A 182 13.30 6.46 3.09
CA GLN A 182 12.79 6.56 1.72
C GLN A 182 13.88 7.08 0.80
N VAL A 183 13.93 6.53 -0.40
CA VAL A 183 14.81 7.00 -1.47
C VAL A 183 13.95 7.36 -2.67
N VAL A 184 14.14 8.56 -3.20
CA VAL A 184 13.57 8.99 -4.47
C VAL A 184 14.66 8.91 -5.52
N ALA A 185 14.52 7.98 -6.45
CA ALA A 185 15.51 7.75 -7.50
C ALA A 185 14.88 7.00 -8.69
N PRO A 186 15.43 7.14 -9.91
CA PRO A 186 15.03 6.35 -11.07
C PRO A 186 15.06 4.83 -10.81
N ALA A 187 16.06 4.35 -10.08
CA ALA A 187 16.18 2.95 -9.70
C ALA A 187 14.98 2.45 -8.87
N VAL A 188 14.44 3.29 -7.98
CA VAL A 188 13.24 2.94 -7.19
C VAL A 188 12.01 2.79 -8.09
N ALA A 189 11.83 3.67 -9.07
CA ALA A 189 10.76 3.56 -10.05
C ALA A 189 10.87 2.27 -10.90
N LEU A 190 12.08 1.75 -11.06
CA LEU A 190 12.36 0.48 -11.73
C LEU A 190 12.33 -0.74 -10.78
N GLY A 191 11.90 -0.54 -9.53
CA GLY A 191 11.69 -1.63 -8.56
C GLY A 191 12.86 -1.94 -7.64
N GLN A 192 13.90 -1.10 -7.64
CA GLN A 192 15.08 -1.27 -6.79
C GLN A 192 14.95 -0.46 -5.49
N GLY A 193 13.83 -0.63 -4.79
CA GLY A 193 13.57 0.04 -3.51
C GLY A 193 14.27 -0.59 -2.30
N GLY A 194 15.11 -1.61 -2.48
CA GLY A 194 15.83 -2.28 -1.39
C GLY A 194 14.93 -3.17 -0.52
N PHE A 195 13.82 -3.66 -1.04
CA PHE A 195 12.87 -4.51 -0.33
C PHE A 195 13.52 -5.78 0.20
N ALA A 196 13.20 -6.18 1.43
CA ALA A 196 13.84 -7.29 2.10
C ALA A 196 13.74 -8.61 1.31
N ASP A 197 12.59 -8.88 0.69
CA ASP A 197 12.40 -10.06 -0.15
C ASP A 197 13.28 -10.06 -1.43
N ASP A 198 13.63 -8.88 -1.93
CA ASP A 198 14.46 -8.73 -3.14
C ASP A 198 15.97 -8.85 -2.85
N THR A 199 16.39 -8.55 -1.63
CA THR A 199 17.81 -8.47 -1.23
C THR A 199 18.30 -9.74 -0.53
N ALA A 200 17.44 -10.73 -0.33
CA ALA A 200 17.82 -12.00 0.28
C ALA A 200 18.85 -12.74 -0.57
N PRO A 201 19.87 -13.39 0.05
CA PRO A 201 20.82 -14.23 -0.66
C PRO A 201 20.12 -15.33 -1.47
N PRO A 202 20.58 -15.66 -2.70
CA PRO A 202 19.92 -16.67 -3.54
C PRO A 202 19.88 -18.05 -2.90
N GLU A 203 20.86 -18.39 -2.06
CA GLU A 203 20.97 -19.66 -1.35
C GLU A 203 20.20 -19.70 -0.02
N ALA A 204 19.49 -18.63 0.33
CA ALA A 204 18.72 -18.57 1.58
C ALA A 204 17.58 -19.59 1.56
N LEU A 205 17.42 -20.30 2.68
CA LEU A 205 16.18 -21.04 2.93
C LEU A 205 15.00 -20.07 2.95
N VAL A 206 13.83 -20.56 2.60
CA VAL A 206 12.61 -19.77 2.63
C VAL A 206 11.71 -20.25 3.76
N ALA A 207 11.24 -19.34 4.58
CA ALA A 207 10.26 -19.63 5.64
C ALA A 207 8.98 -18.82 5.40
N VAL A 208 7.83 -19.48 5.47
CA VAL A 208 6.51 -18.87 5.41
C VAL A 208 5.72 -19.22 6.67
N ALA A 209 4.73 -18.40 7.01
CA ALA A 209 3.89 -18.65 8.18
C ALA A 209 3.15 -19.99 8.06
N ALA A 210 3.10 -20.74 9.16
CA ALA A 210 2.39 -22.02 9.26
C ALA A 210 1.64 -22.11 10.60
N GLY A 211 0.36 -22.49 10.55
CA GLY A 211 -0.50 -22.50 11.75
C GLY A 211 -0.64 -21.12 12.40
N ALA A 212 -0.86 -21.08 13.71
CA ALA A 212 -1.06 -19.84 14.46
C ALA A 212 0.24 -19.01 14.57
N ASP A 213 1.34 -19.64 15.03
CA ASP A 213 2.58 -18.95 15.38
C ASP A 213 3.85 -19.60 14.80
N GLY A 214 3.68 -20.64 13.98
CA GLY A 214 4.80 -21.41 13.43
C GLY A 214 5.30 -20.90 12.08
N TRP A 215 6.41 -21.52 11.63
CA TRP A 215 7.05 -21.28 10.34
C TRP A 215 7.34 -22.61 9.64
N ALA A 216 6.98 -22.71 8.37
CA ALA A 216 7.38 -23.81 7.51
C ALA A 216 8.60 -23.37 6.69
N VAL A 217 9.68 -24.16 6.76
CA VAL A 217 10.95 -23.85 6.10
C VAL A 217 11.14 -24.82 4.94
N GLY A 218 11.60 -24.30 3.80
CA GLY A 218 11.91 -25.09 2.60
C GLY A 218 13.13 -24.54 1.87
N GLU A 219 13.65 -25.34 0.93
CA GLU A 219 14.73 -24.90 0.04
C GLU A 219 14.22 -23.85 -0.97
N THR A 220 12.94 -23.88 -1.30
CA THR A 220 12.30 -22.92 -2.20
C THR A 220 11.02 -22.36 -1.59
N LEU A 221 10.52 -21.26 -2.14
CA LEU A 221 9.24 -20.68 -1.74
C LEU A 221 8.08 -21.68 -1.98
N ALA A 222 8.14 -22.46 -3.05
CA ALA A 222 7.14 -23.49 -3.35
C ALA A 222 7.14 -24.59 -2.29
N ASP A 223 8.31 -25.08 -1.87
CA ASP A 223 8.44 -26.11 -0.83
C ASP A 223 7.92 -25.61 0.52
N ALA A 224 8.29 -24.39 0.91
CA ALA A 224 7.83 -23.78 2.14
C ALA A 224 6.30 -23.61 2.15
N ARG A 225 5.71 -23.10 1.06
CA ARG A 225 4.25 -22.95 0.89
C ARG A 225 3.52 -24.30 0.92
N ALA A 226 4.08 -25.32 0.27
CA ALA A 226 3.51 -26.68 0.29
C ALA A 226 3.52 -27.25 1.72
N SER A 227 4.64 -27.11 2.44
CA SER A 227 4.79 -27.56 3.83
C SER A 227 3.87 -26.81 4.78
N ALA A 228 3.65 -25.53 4.56
CA ALA A 228 2.71 -24.70 5.33
C ALA A 228 1.23 -25.06 5.05
N GLY A 229 0.94 -25.82 4.00
CA GLY A 229 -0.42 -26.08 3.55
C GLY A 229 -1.13 -24.82 3.04
N LYS A 230 -0.37 -23.87 2.43
CA LYS A 230 -0.94 -22.61 1.97
C LYS A 230 -2.09 -22.83 1.01
N VAL A 231 -3.22 -22.19 1.33
CA VAL A 231 -4.38 -22.09 0.45
C VAL A 231 -4.57 -20.62 0.09
N GLN A 232 -4.73 -20.36 -1.21
CA GLN A 232 -4.96 -19.02 -1.71
C GLN A 232 -6.25 -18.41 -1.11
N GLY A 233 -6.15 -17.20 -0.60
CA GLY A 233 -7.28 -16.44 -0.06
C GLY A 233 -8.36 -16.21 -1.11
N ARG A 234 -9.61 -16.20 -0.68
CA ARG A 234 -10.77 -15.92 -1.51
C ARG A 234 -11.47 -14.65 -1.01
N ARG A 235 -12.15 -13.98 -1.91
CA ARG A 235 -13.05 -12.90 -1.53
C ARG A 235 -14.26 -13.49 -0.80
N THR A 236 -14.62 -12.89 0.33
CA THR A 236 -15.86 -13.21 1.04
C THR A 236 -17.06 -12.51 0.41
N THR A 237 -18.25 -13.01 0.70
CA THR A 237 -19.52 -12.33 0.47
C THR A 237 -20.07 -11.66 1.73
N VAL A 238 -19.34 -11.76 2.84
CA VAL A 238 -19.70 -11.10 4.10
C VAL A 238 -19.32 -9.63 4.00
N ASP A 239 -20.25 -8.74 4.26
CA ASP A 239 -19.99 -7.31 4.25
C ASP A 239 -19.27 -6.86 5.53
N PRO A 240 -18.30 -5.93 5.45
CA PRO A 240 -17.68 -5.35 6.62
C PRO A 240 -18.73 -4.60 7.45
N ARG A 241 -18.71 -4.82 8.77
CA ARG A 241 -19.63 -4.16 9.71
C ARG A 241 -18.86 -3.52 10.86
N PRO A 242 -19.25 -2.31 11.29
CA PRO A 242 -18.73 -1.76 12.53
C PRO A 242 -19.07 -2.67 13.72
N PRO A 243 -18.07 -3.16 14.48
CA PRO A 243 -18.32 -4.11 15.57
C PRO A 243 -18.78 -3.43 16.87
N LEU A 244 -18.60 -2.11 16.99
CA LEU A 244 -18.96 -1.36 18.18
C LEU A 244 -20.32 -0.67 18.03
N GLU A 245 -21.14 -0.74 19.08
CA GLU A 245 -22.39 0.00 19.18
C GLU A 245 -22.13 1.46 19.61
N LEU A 246 -22.95 2.36 19.10
CA LEU A 246 -22.90 3.77 19.49
C LEU A 246 -23.11 3.93 21.01
N PRO A 247 -22.45 4.89 21.65
CA PRO A 247 -22.76 5.23 23.03
C PRO A 247 -24.20 5.75 23.13
N PRO A 248 -24.93 5.41 24.23
CA PRO A 248 -26.27 5.88 24.43
C PRO A 248 -26.30 7.42 24.57
N GLY A 249 -27.33 8.07 24.05
CA GLY A 249 -27.51 9.51 24.12
C GLY A 249 -28.09 10.09 22.84
N ARG A 250 -28.31 11.41 22.86
CA ARG A 250 -28.65 12.19 21.67
C ARG A 250 -27.44 13.06 21.36
N TRP A 251 -26.82 12.84 20.23
CA TRP A 251 -25.59 13.49 19.82
C TRP A 251 -25.83 14.39 18.60
N ALA A 252 -25.11 15.49 18.51
CA ALA A 252 -25.14 16.34 17.33
C ALA A 252 -24.55 15.63 16.10
N ALA A 253 -23.53 14.79 16.32
CA ALA A 253 -23.03 13.86 15.32
C ALA A 253 -22.66 12.52 15.94
N SER A 254 -22.71 11.47 15.13
CA SER A 254 -22.28 10.12 15.52
C SER A 254 -21.59 9.42 14.35
N LEU A 255 -20.59 8.63 14.65
CA LEU A 255 -19.91 7.78 13.68
C LEU A 255 -19.57 6.42 14.28
N ARG A 256 -19.49 5.39 13.41
CA ARG A 256 -18.89 4.09 13.72
C ARG A 256 -18.15 3.53 12.52
N THR A 257 -16.96 2.98 12.76
CA THR A 257 -16.06 2.47 11.72
C THR A 257 -15.88 0.97 11.82
N SER A 258 -15.65 0.32 10.69
CA SER A 258 -15.29 -1.10 10.61
C SER A 258 -13.79 -1.29 10.87
N TRP A 259 -13.37 -2.55 10.95
CA TRP A 259 -11.96 -2.93 10.86
C TRP A 259 -11.39 -2.52 9.50
N VAL A 260 -10.19 -1.90 9.48
CA VAL A 260 -9.56 -1.46 8.25
C VAL A 260 -8.15 -2.03 8.13
N GLU A 261 -7.89 -2.69 7.00
CA GLU A 261 -6.58 -3.20 6.63
C GLU A 261 -5.71 -2.05 6.12
N PRO A 262 -4.43 -1.92 6.56
CA PRO A 262 -3.51 -0.90 6.02
C PRO A 262 -3.30 -0.98 4.51
N ALA A 263 -3.45 -2.17 3.94
CA ALA A 263 -3.45 -2.43 2.50
C ALA A 263 -2.15 -2.05 1.77
N TYR A 264 -1.02 -2.02 2.47
CA TYR A 264 0.28 -1.87 1.82
C TYR A 264 0.57 -3.06 0.90
N LEU A 265 1.26 -2.80 -0.23
CA LEU A 265 1.44 -3.79 -1.28
C LEU A 265 2.61 -4.75 -1.04
N GLU A 266 3.69 -4.27 -0.46
CA GLU A 266 4.83 -5.12 -0.10
C GLU A 266 4.46 -6.00 1.10
N PRO A 267 4.40 -7.35 0.98
CA PRO A 267 4.22 -8.22 2.13
C PRO A 267 5.36 -8.08 3.15
N ASP A 268 5.10 -8.42 4.40
CA ASP A 268 6.13 -8.38 5.44
C ASP A 268 7.18 -9.46 5.16
N ALA A 269 8.43 -9.03 5.03
CA ALA A 269 9.56 -9.91 4.79
C ALA A 269 10.81 -9.42 5.54
N SER A 270 11.67 -10.37 5.90
CA SER A 270 13.02 -10.10 6.41
C SER A 270 13.93 -11.29 6.08
N TRP A 271 15.22 -11.10 6.11
CA TRP A 271 16.18 -12.20 6.03
C TRP A 271 17.36 -11.95 6.97
N CYS A 272 18.00 -13.03 7.38
CA CYS A 272 19.15 -12.97 8.27
C CYS A 272 20.16 -14.07 7.90
N VAL A 273 21.43 -13.81 8.17
CA VAL A 273 22.49 -14.83 8.20
C VAL A 273 22.69 -15.30 9.65
N PRO A 274 23.23 -16.50 9.90
CA PRO A 274 23.53 -16.97 11.25
C PRO A 274 24.37 -15.95 12.04
N GLY A 275 23.96 -15.63 13.26
CA GLY A 275 24.61 -14.62 14.12
C GLY A 275 24.50 -13.18 13.61
N GLY A 276 23.77 -12.93 12.53
CA GLY A 276 23.65 -11.62 11.91
C GLY A 276 22.54 -10.75 12.47
N VAL A 277 22.39 -9.56 11.87
CA VAL A 277 21.30 -8.63 12.12
C VAL A 277 20.26 -8.79 11.01
N PRO A 278 18.97 -8.98 11.34
CA PRO A 278 17.92 -9.11 10.33
C PRO A 278 17.78 -7.85 9.47
N THR A 279 17.54 -8.05 8.19
CA THR A 279 17.22 -6.95 7.25
C THR A 279 15.90 -6.29 7.63
N SER A 280 15.87 -4.96 7.63
CA SER A 280 14.65 -4.20 7.93
C SER A 280 13.55 -4.50 6.90
N PRO A 281 12.35 -4.89 7.32
CA PRO A 281 11.18 -4.99 6.44
C PRO A 281 10.59 -3.63 6.05
N LEU A 282 11.14 -2.52 6.54
CA LEU A 282 10.72 -1.14 6.24
C LEU A 282 11.73 -0.46 5.29
N ALA A 283 12.00 -1.09 4.16
CA ALA A 283 13.08 -0.61 3.27
C ALA A 283 12.77 0.72 2.60
N ASN A 284 11.58 0.88 2.01
CA ASN A 284 11.20 2.10 1.28
C ASN A 284 9.75 2.54 1.54
N GLY A 285 9.25 2.35 2.74
CA GLY A 285 7.95 2.86 3.18
C GLY A 285 6.72 2.19 2.57
N GLY A 286 5.64 2.98 2.41
CA GLY A 286 4.37 2.55 1.79
C GLY A 286 3.37 1.92 2.74
N ALA A 287 3.72 1.68 4.00
CA ALA A 287 2.85 1.05 4.99
C ALA A 287 2.16 2.04 5.93
N PHE A 288 2.62 3.27 6.02
CA PHE A 288 2.03 4.35 6.83
C PHE A 288 1.66 3.91 8.27
N GLY A 289 2.62 3.25 8.95
CA GLY A 289 2.44 2.72 10.30
C GLY A 289 1.79 1.32 10.39
N GLY A 290 1.35 0.75 9.26
CA GLY A 290 0.69 -0.55 9.22
C GLY A 290 1.61 -1.78 9.31
N LYS A 291 2.92 -1.64 9.05
CA LYS A 291 3.87 -2.74 9.18
C LYS A 291 4.41 -2.83 10.60
N ARG A 292 4.42 -4.03 11.14
CA ARG A 292 5.17 -4.38 12.35
C ARG A 292 6.27 -5.36 11.98
N ALA A 293 7.43 -4.80 11.80
CA ALA A 293 8.65 -5.46 11.38
C ALA A 293 9.15 -6.57 12.31
N ALA A 294 8.79 -6.54 13.61
CA ALA A 294 9.45 -7.34 14.63
C ALA A 294 9.29 -8.85 14.43
N ALA A 295 8.11 -9.34 14.05
CA ALA A 295 7.85 -10.78 14.01
C ALA A 295 8.65 -11.49 12.91
N VAL A 296 8.69 -10.92 11.68
CA VAL A 296 9.45 -11.53 10.57
C VAL A 296 10.95 -11.37 10.75
N ALA A 297 11.41 -10.25 11.34
CA ALA A 297 12.82 -10.03 11.62
C ALA A 297 13.33 -10.99 12.72
N GLU A 298 12.57 -11.14 13.80
CA GLU A 298 12.94 -12.06 14.87
C GLU A 298 12.94 -13.52 14.39
N ALA A 299 11.92 -13.91 13.60
CA ALA A 299 11.87 -15.23 12.99
C ALA A 299 13.05 -15.48 12.04
N ALA A 300 13.42 -14.48 11.21
CA ALA A 300 14.55 -14.61 10.30
C ALA A 300 15.85 -14.87 11.07
N ARG A 301 16.10 -14.15 12.17
CA ARG A 301 17.26 -14.36 13.04
C ARG A 301 17.26 -15.75 13.67
N GLN A 302 16.15 -16.12 14.32
CA GLN A 302 16.04 -17.40 15.03
C GLN A 302 16.20 -18.61 14.08
N LEU A 303 15.55 -18.55 12.91
CA LEU A 303 15.63 -19.62 11.93
C LEU A 303 17.00 -19.68 11.27
N ALA A 304 17.66 -18.54 11.01
CA ALA A 304 19.02 -18.54 10.49
C ALA A 304 19.99 -19.20 11.47
N ASP A 305 19.91 -18.86 12.76
CA ASP A 305 20.73 -19.46 13.81
C ASP A 305 20.45 -20.97 13.95
N LEU A 306 19.17 -21.37 13.91
CA LEU A 306 18.75 -22.77 14.01
C LEU A 306 19.26 -23.63 12.86
N HIS A 307 19.18 -23.14 11.62
CA HIS A 307 19.55 -23.88 10.42
C HIS A 307 21.02 -23.72 10.02
N GLY A 308 21.76 -22.78 10.65
CA GLY A 308 23.15 -22.48 10.30
C GLY A 308 23.32 -21.97 8.87
N ARG A 309 22.25 -21.41 8.26
CA ARG A 309 22.19 -20.91 6.88
C ARG A 309 21.40 -19.59 6.83
N PRO A 310 21.60 -18.75 5.79
CA PRO A 310 20.71 -17.62 5.57
C PRO A 310 19.25 -18.09 5.44
N VAL A 311 18.33 -17.37 6.09
CA VAL A 311 16.89 -17.65 5.99
C VAL A 311 16.15 -16.38 5.61
N ARG A 312 15.33 -16.46 4.57
CA ARG A 312 14.37 -15.45 4.13
C ARG A 312 12.99 -15.82 4.68
N VAL A 313 12.45 -14.97 5.54
CA VAL A 313 11.12 -15.11 6.14
C VAL A 313 10.16 -14.15 5.46
N LEU A 314 8.98 -14.62 5.08
CA LEU A 314 7.93 -13.77 4.51
C LEU A 314 6.54 -14.20 4.96
N LEU A 315 5.64 -13.24 5.07
CA LEU A 315 4.21 -13.47 5.22
C LEU A 315 3.57 -13.46 3.84
N ASP A 316 2.76 -14.46 3.54
CA ASP A 316 1.84 -14.37 2.42
C ASP A 316 0.75 -13.33 2.70
N ARG A 317 0.05 -12.83 1.67
CA ARG A 317 -0.97 -11.79 1.85
C ARG A 317 -2.03 -12.16 2.88
N GLU A 318 -2.46 -13.40 2.90
CA GLU A 318 -3.45 -13.91 3.85
C GLU A 318 -2.95 -13.83 5.30
N ASP A 319 -1.66 -14.07 5.51
CA ASP A 319 -1.03 -14.00 6.83
C ASP A 319 -0.79 -12.56 7.27
N VAL A 320 -0.44 -11.66 6.33
CA VAL A 320 -0.39 -10.21 6.60
C VAL A 320 -1.75 -9.73 7.13
N VAL A 321 -2.85 -10.18 6.52
CA VAL A 321 -4.19 -9.79 6.96
C VAL A 321 -4.55 -10.41 8.32
N ARG A 322 -4.24 -11.67 8.55
CA ARG A 322 -4.58 -12.35 9.82
C ARG A 322 -3.73 -11.88 11.00
N ARG A 323 -2.44 -11.67 10.77
CA ARG A 323 -1.44 -11.40 11.83
C ARG A 323 -1.04 -9.93 11.93
N GLY A 324 -1.14 -9.17 10.84
CA GLY A 324 -0.79 -7.75 10.81
C GLY A 324 -1.79 -6.87 11.56
N PRO A 325 -1.36 -5.74 12.11
CA PRO A 325 -2.25 -4.85 12.84
C PRO A 325 -3.20 -4.09 11.92
N LYS A 326 -4.40 -3.82 12.44
CA LYS A 326 -5.48 -3.08 11.76
C LYS A 326 -5.67 -1.70 12.37
N ARG A 327 -6.26 -0.79 11.62
CA ARG A 327 -6.84 0.41 12.17
C ARG A 327 -7.97 0.00 13.12
N PRO A 328 -7.96 0.45 14.39
CA PRO A 328 -8.95 0.03 15.36
C PRO A 328 -10.35 0.55 14.98
N PRO A 329 -11.39 -0.29 15.03
CA PRO A 329 -12.76 0.19 14.88
C PRO A 329 -13.18 1.06 16.06
N MET A 330 -14.00 2.08 15.78
CA MET A 330 -14.48 3.04 16.76
C MET A 330 -15.97 3.30 16.58
N ALA A 331 -16.64 3.70 17.66
CA ALA A 331 -18.02 4.17 17.66
C ALA A 331 -18.18 5.32 18.65
N GLY A 332 -18.65 6.47 18.20
CA GLY A 332 -18.74 7.64 19.06
C GLY A 332 -19.91 8.55 18.73
N GLY A 333 -20.22 9.41 19.70
CA GLY A 333 -21.14 10.52 19.56
C GLY A 333 -20.61 11.74 20.29
N ALA A 334 -20.82 12.92 19.72
CA ALA A 334 -20.39 14.18 20.32
C ALA A 334 -21.42 15.29 20.09
N ASP A 335 -21.42 16.27 21.00
CA ASP A 335 -22.14 17.53 20.89
C ASP A 335 -21.24 18.63 20.31
N ALA A 336 -21.86 19.72 19.86
CA ALA A 336 -21.17 20.83 19.22
C ALA A 336 -20.12 21.51 20.12
N ASP A 337 -20.27 21.42 21.45
CA ASP A 337 -19.33 21.94 22.42
C ASP A 337 -18.15 20.98 22.72
N GLY A 338 -18.11 19.82 22.04
CA GLY A 338 -17.05 18.83 22.14
C GLY A 338 -17.18 17.82 23.27
N LEU A 339 -18.28 17.84 24.02
CA LEU A 339 -18.62 16.77 24.95
C LEU A 339 -19.09 15.54 24.18
N GLY A 340 -18.73 14.35 24.65
CA GLY A 340 -19.14 13.12 24.00
C GLY A 340 -18.43 11.89 24.52
N VAL A 341 -18.68 10.77 23.85
CA VAL A 341 -18.06 9.48 24.17
C VAL A 341 -17.53 8.86 22.88
N LEU A 342 -16.30 8.36 22.92
CA LEU A 342 -15.70 7.60 21.82
C LEU A 342 -15.25 6.23 22.33
N ARG A 343 -15.98 5.21 21.93
CA ARG A 343 -15.64 3.79 22.14
C ARG A 343 -14.63 3.36 21.10
N VAL A 344 -13.59 2.65 21.52
CA VAL A 344 -12.53 2.18 20.61
C VAL A 344 -12.08 0.78 21.01
N ALA A 345 -11.80 -0.08 20.03
CA ALA A 345 -11.11 -1.34 20.30
C ALA A 345 -9.81 -1.08 21.07
N ARG A 346 -9.61 -1.78 22.20
CA ARG A 346 -8.44 -1.58 23.05
C ARG A 346 -7.16 -1.63 22.25
N THR A 347 -6.43 -0.51 22.25
CA THR A 347 -5.23 -0.32 21.42
C THR A 347 -4.21 0.53 22.18
N PRO A 348 -2.98 0.06 22.37
CA PRO A 348 -1.97 0.82 23.07
C PRO A 348 -1.78 2.23 22.49
N GLY A 349 -1.88 3.25 23.35
CA GLY A 349 -1.65 4.65 23.00
C GLY A 349 -2.84 5.38 22.35
N ILE A 350 -3.92 4.70 22.01
CA ILE A 350 -5.06 5.29 21.28
C ILE A 350 -5.76 6.39 22.08
N GLY A 351 -5.97 6.18 23.38
CA GLY A 351 -6.59 7.18 24.23
C GLY A 351 -5.80 8.49 24.30
N ARG A 352 -4.45 8.42 24.29
CA ARG A 352 -3.59 9.60 24.23
C ARG A 352 -3.73 10.35 22.90
N ALA A 353 -3.78 9.61 21.79
CA ALA A 353 -3.96 10.22 20.46
C ALA A 353 -5.31 10.95 20.36
N ILE A 354 -6.39 10.37 20.89
CA ILE A 354 -7.71 11.01 20.95
C ILE A 354 -7.68 12.25 21.82
N ALA A 355 -7.15 12.15 23.04
CA ALA A 355 -7.12 13.26 24.00
C ALA A 355 -6.30 14.47 23.52
N ALA A 356 -5.32 14.26 22.64
CA ALA A 356 -4.51 15.33 22.06
C ALA A 356 -5.33 16.37 21.26
N VAL A 357 -6.44 15.93 20.64
CA VAL A 357 -7.30 16.80 19.81
C VAL A 357 -8.69 16.99 20.39
N ALA A 358 -9.13 16.09 21.26
CA ALA A 358 -10.49 16.06 21.79
C ALA A 358 -10.49 15.76 23.32
N PRO A 359 -9.92 16.65 24.15
CA PRO A 359 -9.75 16.39 25.60
C PRO A 359 -11.08 16.31 26.38
N ARG A 360 -12.22 16.70 25.77
CA ARG A 360 -13.54 16.63 26.38
C ARG A 360 -14.32 15.38 26.00
N LEU A 361 -13.80 14.55 25.08
CA LEU A 361 -14.37 13.24 24.79
C LEU A 361 -13.96 12.23 25.87
N THR A 362 -14.95 11.53 26.41
CA THR A 362 -14.68 10.34 27.24
C THR A 362 -14.29 9.19 26.33
N VAL A 363 -13.12 8.60 26.54
CA VAL A 363 -12.64 7.45 25.76
C VAL A 363 -12.98 6.15 26.53
N GLU A 364 -13.74 5.28 25.89
CA GLU A 364 -14.08 3.93 26.41
C GLU A 364 -13.32 2.88 25.59
N GLU A 365 -12.26 2.30 26.15
CA GLU A 365 -11.56 1.18 25.51
C GLU A 365 -12.32 -0.12 25.72
N VAL A 366 -12.67 -0.79 24.62
CA VAL A 366 -13.48 -2.02 24.61
C VAL A 366 -12.63 -3.19 24.14
N ASP A 367 -12.66 -4.30 24.86
CA ASP A 367 -12.03 -5.54 24.43
C ASP A 367 -12.86 -6.20 23.33
N LEU A 368 -12.30 -6.25 22.11
CA LEU A 368 -12.90 -6.90 20.96
C LEU A 368 -12.10 -8.14 20.57
N VAL A 369 -12.81 -9.20 20.25
CA VAL A 369 -12.22 -10.37 19.60
C VAL A 369 -11.98 -10.04 18.14
N GLY A 370 -10.75 -10.21 17.66
CA GLY A 370 -10.40 -9.88 16.27
C GLY A 370 -8.91 -9.78 16.02
N PRO A 371 -8.51 -9.32 14.85
CA PRO A 371 -7.11 -9.14 14.51
C PRO A 371 -6.46 -8.06 15.41
N PRO A 372 -5.13 -8.07 15.58
CA PRO A 372 -4.44 -7.05 16.36
C PRO A 372 -4.67 -5.65 15.80
N THR A 373 -4.62 -4.64 16.68
CA THR A 373 -4.77 -3.23 16.32
C THR A 373 -3.53 -2.41 16.65
N THR A 374 -3.38 -1.25 16.03
CA THR A 374 -2.29 -0.30 16.34
C THR A 374 -2.74 1.15 16.17
N SER A 375 -2.26 2.01 17.05
CA SER A 375 -2.39 3.47 16.93
C SER A 375 -1.35 4.09 15.99
N ALA A 376 -0.38 3.31 15.49
CA ALA A 376 0.65 3.81 14.58
C ALA A 376 0.17 4.04 13.13
N ILE A 377 -0.96 3.43 12.74
CA ILE A 377 -1.54 3.66 11.41
C ILE A 377 -1.98 5.11 11.31
N ARG A 378 -1.53 5.78 10.27
CA ARG A 378 -1.83 7.17 9.87
C ARG A 378 -2.98 7.83 10.64
N ALA A 379 -2.65 8.71 11.57
CA ALA A 379 -3.60 9.50 12.35
C ALA A 379 -4.65 8.72 13.17
N ALA A 380 -4.47 7.40 13.43
CA ALA A 380 -5.47 6.61 14.14
C ALA A 380 -5.79 7.18 15.52
N GLY A 381 -7.05 7.29 15.84
CA GLY A 381 -7.59 7.86 17.07
C GLY A 381 -7.86 9.36 16.97
N TRP A 382 -6.83 10.16 16.66
CA TRP A 382 -7.05 11.59 16.56
C TRP A 382 -7.80 11.99 15.29
N ALA A 383 -7.71 11.20 14.20
CA ALA A 383 -8.52 11.41 13.01
C ALA A 383 -10.02 11.26 13.31
N GLU A 384 -10.42 10.13 13.89
CA GLU A 384 -11.82 9.84 14.22
C GLU A 384 -12.39 10.89 15.18
N ALA A 385 -11.60 11.29 16.18
CA ALA A 385 -12.00 12.32 17.13
C ALA A 385 -12.20 13.69 16.44
N THR A 386 -11.24 14.13 15.60
CA THR A 386 -11.35 15.39 14.86
C THR A 386 -12.55 15.39 13.91
N ILE A 387 -12.75 14.28 13.17
CA ILE A 387 -13.87 14.13 12.23
C ILE A 387 -15.21 14.19 12.98
N LEU A 388 -15.33 13.46 14.10
CA LEU A 388 -16.55 13.46 14.92
C LEU A 388 -16.89 14.87 15.41
N LEU A 389 -15.89 15.64 15.89
CA LEU A 389 -16.09 17.01 16.34
C LEU A 389 -16.45 17.96 15.20
N ALA A 390 -15.86 17.78 14.00
CA ALA A 390 -16.23 18.56 12.84
C ALA A 390 -17.70 18.34 12.44
N GLY A 391 -18.14 17.07 12.43
CA GLY A 391 -19.55 16.74 12.19
C GLY A 391 -20.50 17.31 13.25
N ALA A 392 -20.11 17.26 14.52
CA ALA A 392 -20.92 17.79 15.63
C ALA A 392 -21.08 19.33 15.56
N ARG A 393 -20.07 20.03 15.04
CA ARG A 393 -20.10 21.49 14.81
C ARG A 393 -20.74 21.88 13.47
N GLY A 394 -20.85 20.93 12.53
CA GLY A 394 -21.29 21.19 11.16
C GLY A 394 -20.27 22.02 10.34
N SER A 395 -19.02 22.12 10.79
CA SER A 395 -17.94 22.89 10.14
C SER A 395 -16.58 22.28 10.40
N LEU A 396 -15.66 22.51 9.49
CA LEU A 396 -14.27 22.07 9.60
C LEU A 396 -13.35 23.27 9.76
N GLU A 397 -12.68 23.34 10.89
CA GLU A 397 -11.55 24.25 11.12
C GLU A 397 -10.27 23.67 10.49
N PRO A 398 -9.21 24.48 10.26
CA PRO A 398 -7.92 23.93 9.84
C PRO A 398 -7.47 22.81 10.77
N VAL A 399 -7.16 21.66 10.19
CA VAL A 399 -6.70 20.49 10.94
C VAL A 399 -5.21 20.66 11.24
N VAL A 400 -4.86 20.60 12.51
CA VAL A 400 -3.48 20.67 12.98
C VAL A 400 -3.06 19.28 13.47
N ASP A 401 -1.97 18.75 12.93
CA ASP A 401 -1.37 17.49 13.40
C ASP A 401 -0.81 17.70 14.82
N PRO A 402 -1.30 16.98 15.83
CA PRO A 402 -0.88 17.17 17.21
C PRO A 402 0.59 16.82 17.49
N CYS A 403 1.25 16.09 16.58
CA CYS A 403 2.64 15.69 16.73
C CYS A 403 3.60 16.63 16.00
N SER A 404 3.27 17.03 14.78
CA SER A 404 4.16 17.82 13.92
C SER A 404 3.85 19.32 13.97
N GLY A 405 2.63 19.71 14.34
CA GLY A 405 2.14 21.09 14.28
C GLY A 405 1.81 21.56 12.86
N ALA A 406 1.99 20.72 11.84
CA ALA A 406 1.59 21.03 10.48
C ALA A 406 0.09 21.18 10.33
N SER A 407 -0.38 22.03 9.39
CA SER A 407 -1.80 22.24 9.20
C SER A 407 -2.28 21.92 7.79
N ALA A 408 -3.55 21.54 7.68
CA ALA A 408 -4.22 21.30 6.42
C ALA A 408 -5.68 21.74 6.46
N THR A 409 -6.18 22.23 5.31
CA THR A 409 -7.61 22.40 5.05
C THR A 409 -8.01 21.61 3.82
N ALA A 410 -9.28 21.19 3.74
CA ALA A 410 -9.81 20.53 2.56
C ALA A 410 -11.25 20.94 2.30
N GLU A 411 -11.62 20.95 1.03
CA GLU A 411 -13.01 21.12 0.58
C GLU A 411 -13.27 20.25 -0.67
N ILE A 412 -14.55 19.94 -0.90
CA ILE A 412 -15.00 19.20 -2.09
C ILE A 412 -15.99 20.07 -2.85
N THR A 413 -15.56 20.57 -4.01
CA THR A 413 -16.37 21.43 -4.87
C THR A 413 -16.27 20.98 -6.33
N GLY A 414 -17.41 20.95 -7.02
CA GLY A 414 -17.44 20.55 -8.44
C GLY A 414 -16.91 19.14 -8.72
N GLY A 415 -16.92 18.24 -7.73
CA GLY A 415 -16.36 16.88 -7.86
C GLY A 415 -14.82 16.82 -7.77
N VAL A 416 -14.18 17.93 -7.39
CA VAL A 416 -12.74 18.02 -7.15
C VAL A 416 -12.48 18.13 -5.65
N VAL A 417 -11.45 17.43 -5.18
CA VAL A 417 -10.96 17.55 -3.80
C VAL A 417 -9.81 18.55 -3.77
N HIS A 418 -10.02 19.68 -3.12
CA HIS A 418 -9.01 20.72 -2.94
C HIS A 418 -8.40 20.58 -1.55
N VAL A 419 -7.09 20.50 -1.48
CA VAL A 419 -6.32 20.36 -0.24
C VAL A 419 -5.29 21.46 -0.17
N ARG A 420 -5.24 22.20 0.93
CA ARG A 420 -4.23 23.22 1.17
C ARG A 420 -3.42 22.84 2.41
N VAL A 421 -2.10 22.85 2.30
CA VAL A 421 -1.20 22.38 3.36
C VAL A 421 -0.10 23.39 3.72
N GLU A 422 0.23 23.46 5.00
CA GLU A 422 1.34 24.21 5.56
C GLU A 422 2.30 23.25 6.27
N ALA A 423 3.50 23.10 5.72
CA ALA A 423 4.48 22.08 6.13
C ALA A 423 5.88 22.64 6.43
N GLY A 424 6.01 23.95 6.65
CA GLY A 424 7.31 24.61 6.71
C GLY A 424 8.04 24.55 5.36
N ASP A 425 9.36 24.41 5.36
CA ASP A 425 10.14 24.21 4.14
C ASP A 425 9.68 22.92 3.44
N PRO A 426 9.22 22.98 2.18
CA PRO A 426 8.78 21.79 1.46
C PRO A 426 9.90 20.79 1.18
N LEU A 427 11.19 21.17 1.25
CA LEU A 427 12.37 20.41 0.80
C LEU A 427 12.27 19.97 -0.67
N ASP A 428 11.14 19.40 -1.06
CA ASP A 428 10.75 19.05 -2.41
C ASP A 428 9.22 19.07 -2.53
N GLU A 429 8.71 20.03 -3.28
CA GLU A 429 7.27 20.27 -3.42
C GLU A 429 6.55 19.15 -4.17
N VAL A 430 7.23 18.49 -5.12
CA VAL A 430 6.64 17.39 -5.90
C VAL A 430 6.35 16.19 -4.99
N VAL A 431 7.32 15.82 -4.14
CA VAL A 431 7.13 14.74 -3.16
C VAL A 431 6.06 15.11 -2.14
N LEU A 432 6.09 16.34 -1.63
CA LEU A 432 5.09 16.82 -0.68
C LEU A 432 3.68 16.72 -1.26
N ARG A 433 3.46 17.22 -2.47
CA ARG A 433 2.17 17.09 -3.19
C ARG A 433 1.77 15.64 -3.39
N SER A 434 2.71 14.77 -3.79
CA SER A 434 2.45 13.35 -3.98
C SER A 434 1.96 12.67 -2.69
N TYR A 435 2.60 12.95 -1.55
CA TYR A 435 2.18 12.39 -0.27
C TYR A 435 0.83 12.91 0.20
N CYS A 436 0.54 14.19 -0.01
CA CYS A 436 -0.77 14.78 0.31
C CYS A 436 -1.88 14.25 -0.61
N THR A 437 -1.59 14.06 -1.90
CA THR A 437 -2.51 13.42 -2.86
C THR A 437 -2.82 11.97 -2.44
N GLY A 438 -1.79 11.20 -2.06
CA GLY A 438 -1.95 9.85 -1.52
C GLY A 438 -2.76 9.83 -0.22
N ALA A 439 -2.54 10.79 0.67
CA ALA A 439 -3.29 10.96 1.91
C ALA A 439 -4.77 11.27 1.65
N ALA A 440 -5.07 12.18 0.73
CA ALA A 440 -6.43 12.49 0.31
C ALA A 440 -7.14 11.26 -0.29
N HIS A 441 -6.47 10.53 -1.17
CA HIS A 441 -6.98 9.28 -1.72
C HIS A 441 -7.28 8.25 -0.63
N MET A 442 -6.38 8.07 0.35
CA MET A 442 -6.60 7.15 1.48
C MET A 442 -7.80 7.57 2.32
N ALA A 443 -8.02 8.87 2.55
CA ALA A 443 -9.15 9.40 3.29
C ALA A 443 -10.48 9.10 2.60
N LEU A 444 -10.57 9.39 1.29
CA LEU A 444 -11.75 9.08 0.48
C LEU A 444 -12.04 7.58 0.45
N SER A 445 -10.99 6.77 0.30
CA SER A 445 -11.07 5.31 0.25
C SER A 445 -11.57 4.76 1.60
N TRP A 446 -11.02 5.22 2.72
CA TRP A 446 -11.43 4.83 4.06
C TRP A 446 -12.90 5.16 4.32
N LEU A 447 -13.34 6.37 4.02
CA LEU A 447 -14.72 6.79 4.23
C LEU A 447 -15.71 6.00 3.36
N SER A 448 -15.33 5.70 2.10
CA SER A 448 -16.29 5.18 1.12
C SER A 448 -16.35 3.66 1.02
N SER A 449 -15.21 2.98 1.11
CA SER A 449 -15.12 1.59 0.66
C SER A 449 -14.19 0.68 1.46
N GLU A 450 -13.26 1.23 2.28
CA GLU A 450 -12.34 0.38 3.03
C GLU A 450 -12.98 -0.22 4.27
N GLY A 451 -12.88 -1.54 4.36
CA GLY A 451 -13.30 -2.33 5.50
C GLY A 451 -13.03 -3.81 5.26
N ILE A 452 -12.85 -4.56 6.33
CA ILE A 452 -12.71 -6.01 6.27
C ILE A 452 -13.77 -6.66 7.15
N ALA A 453 -14.32 -7.79 6.69
CA ALA A 453 -15.27 -8.58 7.44
C ALA A 453 -14.55 -9.41 8.50
N VAL A 454 -14.92 -9.18 9.74
CA VAL A 454 -14.48 -9.95 10.91
C VAL A 454 -15.74 -10.46 11.60
N ASP A 455 -15.81 -11.76 11.90
CA ASP A 455 -16.96 -12.35 12.57
C ASP A 455 -16.88 -12.23 14.10
N ASP A 456 -17.92 -12.69 14.78
CA ASP A 456 -18.01 -12.63 16.24
C ASP A 456 -16.97 -13.51 16.96
N ALA A 457 -16.37 -14.47 16.25
CA ALA A 457 -15.23 -15.26 16.73
C ALA A 457 -13.87 -14.57 16.46
N GLY A 458 -13.86 -13.41 15.84
CA GLY A 458 -12.65 -12.65 15.49
C GLY A 458 -11.94 -13.14 14.24
N ILE A 459 -12.57 -14.00 13.45
CA ILE A 459 -11.96 -14.53 12.23
C ILE A 459 -12.14 -13.53 11.09
N VAL A 460 -11.02 -13.22 10.42
CA VAL A 460 -11.01 -12.35 9.25
C VAL A 460 -11.42 -13.16 8.02
N HIS A 461 -12.45 -12.70 7.31
CA HIS A 461 -12.96 -13.33 6.09
C HIS A 461 -12.40 -12.74 4.81
N ASP A 462 -11.99 -11.46 4.81
CA ASP A 462 -11.42 -10.78 3.65
C ASP A 462 -9.91 -10.99 3.58
N LEU A 463 -9.50 -12.00 2.81
CA LEU A 463 -8.10 -12.40 2.69
C LEU A 463 -7.48 -12.00 1.33
N THR A 464 -8.20 -11.25 0.51
CA THR A 464 -7.71 -10.81 -0.80
C THR A 464 -7.55 -9.30 -0.84
N ILE A 465 -6.45 -8.82 -1.45
CA ILE A 465 -6.10 -7.40 -1.44
C ILE A 465 -7.17 -6.49 -2.07
N ARG A 466 -7.97 -7.01 -2.99
CA ARG A 466 -9.08 -6.24 -3.59
C ARG A 466 -10.30 -6.11 -2.69
N SER A 467 -10.50 -7.03 -1.77
CA SER A 467 -11.62 -6.96 -0.85
C SER A 467 -11.42 -5.92 0.25
N PHE A 468 -10.20 -5.37 0.42
CA PHE A 468 -9.96 -4.30 1.38
C PHE A 468 -10.59 -2.96 1.01
N GLY A 469 -11.07 -2.81 -0.22
CA GLY A 469 -11.84 -1.66 -0.65
C GLY A 469 -11.02 -0.45 -1.10
N VAL A 470 -9.70 -0.58 -1.33
CA VAL A 470 -8.87 0.52 -1.84
C VAL A 470 -9.40 1.03 -3.18
N LEU A 471 -9.64 2.34 -3.29
CA LEU A 471 -10.14 2.98 -4.51
C LEU A 471 -9.17 2.77 -5.68
N ARG A 472 -9.75 2.43 -6.83
CA ARG A 472 -9.00 2.26 -8.09
C ARG A 472 -8.78 3.63 -8.76
N ALA A 473 -7.87 3.67 -9.72
CA ALA A 473 -7.63 4.87 -10.51
C ALA A 473 -8.93 5.47 -11.09
N VAL A 474 -9.78 4.62 -11.68
CA VAL A 474 -11.05 5.01 -12.31
C VAL A 474 -12.09 5.56 -11.31
N ASP A 475 -12.02 5.18 -10.05
CA ASP A 475 -12.95 5.59 -8.99
C ASP A 475 -12.47 6.83 -8.21
N THR A 476 -11.20 7.24 -8.43
CA THR A 476 -10.58 8.34 -7.71
C THR A 476 -10.90 9.68 -8.38
N PRO A 477 -11.49 10.66 -7.66
CA PRO A 477 -11.78 11.97 -8.22
C PRO A 477 -10.50 12.77 -8.48
N PRO A 478 -10.55 13.88 -9.19
CA PRO A 478 -9.45 14.85 -9.21
C PRO A 478 -9.12 15.32 -7.79
N ILE A 479 -7.82 15.37 -7.48
CA ILE A 479 -7.29 15.85 -6.20
C ILE A 479 -6.26 16.92 -6.53
N GLU A 480 -6.48 18.11 -6.02
CA GLU A 480 -5.59 19.27 -6.19
C GLU A 480 -4.99 19.63 -4.84
N VAL A 481 -3.67 19.73 -4.79
CA VAL A 481 -2.92 20.07 -3.57
C VAL A 481 -2.21 21.39 -3.76
N GLU A 482 -2.55 22.37 -2.93
CA GLU A 482 -1.83 23.64 -2.79
C GLU A 482 -0.87 23.54 -1.61
N VAL A 483 0.42 23.74 -1.88
CA VAL A 483 1.44 23.89 -0.84
C VAL A 483 1.59 25.38 -0.57
N VAL A 484 1.24 25.80 0.65
CA VAL A 484 1.42 27.17 1.09
C VAL A 484 2.89 27.38 1.43
N ALA A 485 3.50 28.38 0.82
CA ALA A 485 4.87 28.77 1.15
C ALA A 485 4.93 29.19 2.63
N ALA A 486 5.62 28.45 3.44
CA ALA A 486 5.82 28.73 4.85
C ALA A 486 7.32 28.73 5.16
N HIS A 487 7.74 29.62 6.06
CA HIS A 487 9.09 29.63 6.59
C HIS A 487 9.13 28.77 7.86
N GLY A 488 10.20 28.02 8.03
CA GLY A 488 10.40 27.18 9.21
C GLY A 488 10.96 25.81 8.89
N ALA A 489 11.19 25.00 9.93
CA ALA A 489 11.66 23.64 9.75
C ALA A 489 10.61 22.80 8.99
N PRO A 490 11.05 21.88 8.12
CA PRO A 490 10.14 20.96 7.45
C PRO A 490 9.44 20.06 8.48
N VAL A 491 8.13 19.92 8.36
CA VAL A 491 7.31 19.05 9.22
C VAL A 491 6.42 18.14 8.38
N ARG A 492 6.08 16.97 8.92
CA ARG A 492 5.15 16.03 8.28
C ARG A 492 3.74 16.61 8.27
N VAL A 493 3.08 16.62 7.11
CA VAL A 493 1.73 17.19 6.95
C VAL A 493 0.71 16.22 6.34
N SER A 494 1.16 15.12 5.75
CA SER A 494 0.23 14.21 5.07
C SER A 494 -0.83 13.60 6.00
N ASP A 495 -0.57 13.49 7.30
CA ASP A 495 -1.57 13.03 8.26
C ASP A 495 -2.65 14.10 8.51
N ALA A 496 -2.29 15.38 8.62
CA ALA A 496 -3.26 16.48 8.68
C ALA A 496 -4.10 16.55 7.39
N ALA A 497 -3.47 16.39 6.22
CA ALA A 497 -4.18 16.34 4.94
C ALA A 497 -5.17 15.16 4.89
N PHE A 498 -4.78 13.99 5.36
CA PHE A 498 -5.67 12.82 5.47
C PHE A 498 -6.92 13.13 6.31
N VAL A 499 -6.73 13.73 7.48
CA VAL A 499 -7.84 14.03 8.40
C VAL A 499 -8.72 15.15 7.86
N ALA A 500 -8.12 16.19 7.28
CA ALA A 500 -8.87 17.31 6.68
C ALA A 500 -9.78 16.81 5.54
N VAL A 501 -9.24 15.97 4.64
CA VAL A 501 -10.04 15.39 3.54
C VAL A 501 -11.12 14.45 4.05
N ALA A 502 -10.82 13.60 5.04
CA ALA A 502 -11.83 12.68 5.60
C ALA A 502 -12.98 13.45 6.26
N ALA A 503 -12.68 14.52 7.01
CA ALA A 503 -13.69 15.37 7.64
C ALA A 503 -14.52 16.15 6.60
N ALA A 504 -13.87 16.77 5.60
CA ALA A 504 -14.56 17.48 4.52
C ALA A 504 -15.47 16.53 3.73
N ALA A 505 -14.99 15.33 3.41
CA ALA A 505 -15.76 14.33 2.69
C ALA A 505 -16.96 13.82 3.50
N TRP A 506 -16.78 13.61 4.79
CA TRP A 506 -17.88 13.17 5.67
C TRP A 506 -18.98 14.25 5.80
N LEU A 507 -18.58 15.51 5.99
CA LEU A 507 -19.51 16.66 5.99
C LEU A 507 -20.23 16.79 4.64
N HIS A 508 -19.51 16.65 3.53
CA HIS A 508 -20.08 16.69 2.16
C HIS A 508 -21.15 15.62 1.95
N LEU A 509 -21.00 14.43 2.56
CA LEU A 509 -21.98 13.34 2.51
C LEU A 509 -23.14 13.47 3.51
N GLY A 510 -23.20 14.52 4.33
CA GLY A 510 -24.21 14.69 5.36
C GLY A 510 -24.00 13.80 6.58
N CYS A 511 -22.77 13.47 6.92
CA CYS A 511 -22.35 12.74 8.12
C CYS A 511 -23.00 11.35 8.29
N PRO A 512 -22.90 10.43 7.32
CA PRO A 512 -23.45 9.08 7.46
C PRO A 512 -22.79 8.33 8.62
N VAL A 513 -23.58 7.70 9.47
CA VAL A 513 -23.14 7.14 10.76
C VAL A 513 -22.15 5.99 10.58
N SER A 514 -22.39 5.07 9.64
CA SER A 514 -21.60 3.85 9.49
C SER A 514 -20.61 3.92 8.34
N TRP A 515 -19.37 3.50 8.59
CA TRP A 515 -18.28 3.43 7.60
C TRP A 515 -17.86 1.96 7.37
N PRO A 516 -17.56 1.58 6.13
CA PRO A 516 -17.60 2.39 4.91
C PRO A 516 -19.03 2.79 4.50
N THR A 517 -19.13 3.95 3.86
CA THR A 517 -20.43 4.55 3.51
C THR A 517 -21.01 4.05 2.20
N GLY A 518 -20.21 3.41 1.34
CA GLY A 518 -20.57 3.04 -0.02
C GLY A 518 -20.61 4.21 -1.01
N ALA A 519 -20.16 5.41 -0.61
CA ALA A 519 -20.16 6.60 -1.47
C ALA A 519 -19.32 6.38 -2.73
N ARG A 520 -19.72 7.03 -3.81
CA ARG A 520 -18.98 7.08 -5.07
C ARG A 520 -18.53 8.52 -5.32
N TRP A 521 -17.26 8.67 -5.72
CA TRP A 521 -16.63 9.99 -5.92
C TRP A 521 -16.63 10.43 -7.39
N ARG A 522 -16.99 9.52 -8.30
CA ARG A 522 -17.15 9.71 -9.76
C ARG A 522 -18.40 9.04 -10.27
#